data_65d7a569315fcceca314a7ec157c121c
#
_entry.id   65d7a569315fcceca314a7ec157c121c
#
_cell.length_a   1.000
_cell.length_b   1.000
_cell.length_c   1.000
_cell.angle_alpha   90.00
_cell.angle_beta   90.00
_cell.angle_gamma   90.00
#
_symmetry.space_group_name_H-M   'P 1'
#
loop_
_entity.id
_entity.type
_entity.pdbx_description
1 polymer ?
#
loop_
_entity_poly.entity_id
_entity_poly.type
_entity_poly.pdbx_seq_one_letter_code
_entity_poly.pdbx_strand_id
1 'polypeptide(L)'
;MPQRKIIHVDCDCFYAAVEMRDDPSLRDVPLAVGGDGGRGVVTTCNYKARAYGVRSAMPGSEARRLCPGLVTVPTDMGRYRAVSQQVMAILRELTDLVEPLSLDEAFLDVSDVTDHKGSATLMAXXXXPPSGEGAPGSRYHYFRRRGAQ
;
A
#
# COMPACT_ATOMS: atom_id res chain seq x y z
N MET A 1 31.03 2.80 -15.06
CA MET A 1 30.26 3.23 -13.90
C MET A 1 29.10 2.28 -13.65
N PRO A 2 28.98 1.76 -12.45
CA PRO A 2 27.85 0.90 -12.17
C PRO A 2 26.56 1.70 -12.29
N GLN A 3 25.57 1.06 -12.85
CA GLN A 3 24.27 1.69 -13.00
C GLN A 3 23.53 1.64 -11.68
N ARG A 4 22.94 2.74 -11.27
CA ARG A 4 22.13 2.77 -10.07
C ARG A 4 20.80 2.04 -10.33
N LYS A 5 20.43 1.24 -9.36
CA LYS A 5 19.19 0.49 -9.44
C LYS A 5 18.33 0.86 -8.23
N ILE A 6 17.25 1.53 -8.50
CA ILE A 6 16.34 2.03 -7.46
C ILE A 6 14.98 1.39 -7.62
N ILE A 7 14.44 0.88 -6.53
CA ILE A 7 13.08 0.37 -6.49
C ILE A 7 12.25 1.34 -5.67
N HIS A 8 11.13 1.76 -6.22
CA HIS A 8 10.14 2.54 -5.47
C HIS A 8 9.02 1.58 -5.06
N VAL A 9 8.86 1.43 -3.77
CA VAL A 9 7.82 0.60 -3.18
C VAL A 9 6.69 1.50 -2.73
N ASP A 10 5.47 1.17 -3.11
CA ASP A 10 4.30 1.96 -2.76
C ASP A 10 3.19 0.97 -2.44
N CYS A 11 2.83 0.87 -1.17
CA CYS A 11 1.81 -0.07 -0.73
C CYS A 11 0.44 0.39 -1.19
N ASP A 12 -0.23 -0.46 -1.91
CA ASP A 12 -1.48 -0.12 -2.57
C ASP A 12 -2.61 -0.03 -1.54
N CYS A 13 -3.32 1.09 -1.52
CA CYS A 13 -4.41 1.40 -0.60
C CYS A 13 -4.08 0.93 0.82
N PHE A 14 -2.95 1.40 1.34
CA PHE A 14 -2.30 0.80 2.50
C PHE A 14 -3.22 0.71 3.71
N TYR A 15 -3.83 1.83 4.10
CA TYR A 15 -4.65 1.80 5.32
C TYR A 15 -5.85 0.87 5.14
N ALA A 16 -6.47 0.91 3.98
CA ALA A 16 -7.58 0.00 3.71
C ALA A 16 -7.09 -1.45 3.70
N ALA A 17 -5.91 -1.69 3.18
CA ALA A 17 -5.35 -3.05 3.16
C ALA A 17 -5.14 -3.57 4.57
N VAL A 18 -4.66 -2.72 5.48
CA VAL A 18 -4.49 -3.11 6.88
C VAL A 18 -5.84 -3.47 7.50
N GLU A 19 -6.84 -2.64 7.24
CA GLU A 19 -8.17 -2.91 7.80
C GLU A 19 -8.75 -4.21 7.25
N MET A 20 -8.57 -4.47 5.96
CA MET A 20 -9.08 -5.70 5.36
C MET A 20 -8.32 -6.93 5.85
N ARG A 21 -7.02 -6.77 6.13
CA ARG A 21 -6.23 -7.87 6.71
C ARG A 21 -6.77 -8.24 8.08
N ASP A 22 -7.05 -7.23 8.89
CA ASP A 22 -7.44 -7.45 10.28
C ASP A 22 -8.91 -7.80 10.43
N ASP A 23 -9.73 -7.45 9.42
CA ASP A 23 -11.14 -7.82 9.40
C ASP A 23 -11.49 -8.24 7.97
N PRO A 24 -11.36 -9.52 7.68
CA PRO A 24 -11.59 -9.98 6.30
C PRO A 24 -12.99 -9.74 5.77
N SER A 25 -13.97 -9.52 6.61
CA SER A 25 -15.31 -9.20 6.10
C SER A 25 -15.31 -7.89 5.33
N LEU A 26 -14.33 -7.04 5.55
CA LEU A 26 -14.24 -5.76 4.83
C LEU A 26 -13.75 -5.92 3.40
N ARG A 27 -13.25 -7.10 3.05
CA ARG A 27 -12.77 -7.32 1.69
C ARG A 27 -13.86 -7.36 0.65
N ASP A 28 -15.06 -7.73 1.07
CA ASP A 28 -16.16 -7.97 0.14
C ASP A 28 -17.09 -6.77 0.00
N VAL A 29 -16.78 -5.67 0.65
CA VAL A 29 -17.63 -4.48 0.63
C VAL A 29 -16.80 -3.28 0.17
N PRO A 30 -17.44 -2.26 -0.39
CA PRO A 30 -16.73 -1.01 -0.63
C PRO A 30 -16.37 -0.37 0.71
N LEU A 31 -15.10 -0.10 0.90
CA LEU A 31 -14.55 0.33 2.18
C LEU A 31 -13.78 1.63 2.01
N ALA A 32 -14.04 2.57 2.89
CA ALA A 32 -13.22 3.77 3.01
C ALA A 32 -12.70 3.88 4.43
N VAL A 33 -11.49 4.36 4.55
CA VAL A 33 -10.88 4.67 5.84
C VAL A 33 -10.99 6.17 6.03
N GLY A 34 -11.55 6.61 7.16
CA GLY A 34 -11.85 8.01 7.37
C GLY A 34 -13.13 8.39 6.65
N GLY A 35 -13.44 9.67 6.69
CA GLY A 35 -14.66 10.15 6.04
C GLY A 35 -15.93 9.91 6.81
N ASP A 36 -15.82 9.37 8.00
CA ASP A 36 -16.98 9.18 8.85
C ASP A 36 -17.39 10.50 9.49
N GLY A 37 -18.64 10.58 9.83
CA GLY A 37 -19.17 11.83 10.37
C GLY A 37 -19.39 12.85 9.30
N GLY A 38 -19.73 14.05 9.72
CA GLY A 38 -20.17 15.08 8.80
C GLY A 38 -19.05 15.84 8.11
N ARG A 39 -17.88 15.89 8.70
CA ARG A 39 -16.77 16.72 8.20
C ARG A 39 -15.54 15.97 7.79
N GLY A 40 -15.55 14.65 7.91
CA GLY A 40 -14.38 13.88 7.60
C GLY A 40 -14.14 13.76 6.11
N VAL A 41 -12.90 13.50 5.77
CA VAL A 41 -12.53 13.18 4.40
C VAL A 41 -11.98 11.76 4.34
N VAL A 42 -12.14 11.14 3.19
CA VAL A 42 -11.59 9.80 2.95
C VAL A 42 -10.08 9.88 2.93
N THR A 43 -9.44 9.05 3.73
CA THR A 43 -7.99 8.93 3.70
C THR A 43 -7.56 8.01 2.56
N THR A 44 -8.19 6.84 2.50
CA THR A 44 -7.98 5.91 1.39
C THR A 44 -9.19 4.99 1.30
N CYS A 45 -9.26 4.21 0.24
CA CYS A 45 -10.37 3.30 0.06
C CYS A 45 -9.92 2.09 -0.75
N ASN A 46 -10.70 1.02 -0.68
CA ASN A 46 -10.37 -0.18 -1.45
C ASN A 46 -10.87 -0.06 -2.88
N TYR A 47 -10.55 -1.07 -3.68
CA TYR A 47 -10.91 -1.01 -5.09
C TYR A 47 -12.41 -1.10 -5.33
N LYS A 48 -13.13 -1.78 -4.47
CA LYS A 48 -14.59 -1.82 -4.62
C LYS A 48 -15.20 -0.43 -4.47
N ALA A 49 -14.67 0.36 -3.53
CA ALA A 49 -15.14 1.74 -3.39
C ALA A 49 -14.69 2.60 -4.55
N ARG A 50 -13.47 2.37 -5.04
CA ARG A 50 -12.96 3.14 -6.18
C ARG A 50 -13.78 2.92 -7.43
N ALA A 51 -14.37 1.75 -7.58
CA ALA A 51 -15.23 1.48 -8.73
C ALA A 51 -16.44 2.41 -8.78
N TYR A 52 -16.86 2.94 -7.64
CA TYR A 52 -17.95 3.91 -7.56
C TYR A 52 -17.47 5.35 -7.68
N GLY A 53 -16.17 5.57 -7.83
CA GLY A 53 -15.63 6.91 -7.92
C GLY A 53 -15.11 7.49 -6.62
N VAL A 54 -15.10 6.71 -5.55
CA VAL A 54 -14.59 7.19 -4.27
C VAL A 54 -13.08 7.32 -4.34
N ARG A 55 -12.54 8.41 -3.80
CA ARG A 55 -11.10 8.69 -3.83
C ARG A 55 -10.63 9.32 -2.54
N SER A 56 -9.32 9.26 -2.35
CA SER A 56 -8.68 9.95 -1.24
C SER A 56 -8.96 11.45 -1.30
N ALA A 57 -9.04 12.05 -0.14
CA ALA A 57 -9.30 13.47 0.07
C ALA A 57 -10.72 13.89 -0.27
N MET A 58 -11.56 12.98 -0.70
CA MET A 58 -12.96 13.27 -0.98
C MET A 58 -13.71 13.42 0.33
N PRO A 59 -14.64 14.39 0.44
CA PRO A 59 -15.49 14.44 1.62
C PRO A 59 -16.29 13.15 1.78
N GLY A 60 -16.47 12.72 3.02
CA GLY A 60 -17.20 11.49 3.28
C GLY A 60 -18.64 11.55 2.78
N SER A 61 -19.27 12.73 2.85
CA SER A 61 -20.63 12.87 2.35
C SER A 61 -20.70 12.60 0.86
N GLU A 62 -19.73 13.09 0.11
CA GLU A 62 -19.70 12.83 -1.33
C GLU A 62 -19.41 11.35 -1.61
N ALA A 63 -18.52 10.76 -0.84
CA ALA A 63 -18.22 9.34 -1.02
C ALA A 63 -19.48 8.49 -0.79
N ARG A 64 -20.24 8.81 0.23
CA ARG A 64 -21.48 8.07 0.50
C ARG A 64 -22.53 8.32 -0.57
N ARG A 65 -22.54 9.51 -1.15
CA ARG A 65 -23.46 9.78 -2.25
C ARG A 65 -23.11 8.93 -3.47
N LEU A 66 -21.83 8.83 -3.79
CA LEU A 66 -21.39 8.04 -4.93
C LEU A 66 -21.55 6.54 -4.70
N CYS A 67 -21.38 6.11 -3.46
CA CYS A 67 -21.39 4.70 -3.11
C CYS A 67 -22.30 4.51 -1.91
N PRO A 68 -23.61 4.28 -2.14
CA PRO A 68 -24.55 4.20 -1.02
C PRO A 68 -24.27 3.08 -0.04
N GLY A 69 -23.65 2.00 -0.49
CA GLY A 69 -23.29 0.90 0.39
C GLY A 69 -21.93 1.02 1.05
N LEU A 70 -21.33 2.19 1.03
CA LEU A 70 -19.99 2.38 1.54
C LEU A 70 -19.91 2.10 3.04
N VAL A 71 -18.93 1.29 3.42
CA VAL A 71 -18.59 1.04 4.82
C VAL A 71 -17.41 1.95 5.14
N THR A 72 -17.50 2.69 6.23
CA THR A 72 -16.38 3.52 6.67
C THR A 72 -15.86 3.01 8.00
N VAL A 73 -14.55 3.10 8.17
CA VAL A 73 -13.91 2.78 9.44
C VAL A 73 -13.04 3.95 9.85
N PRO A 74 -12.88 4.16 11.15
CA PRO A 74 -12.04 5.27 11.59
C PRO A 74 -10.57 4.99 11.29
N THR A 75 -9.83 6.06 11.12
CA THR A 75 -8.40 5.98 10.89
C THR A 75 -7.70 5.56 12.18
N ASP A 76 -6.79 4.60 12.07
CA ASP A 76 -6.04 4.10 13.22
C ASP A 76 -4.55 4.20 12.92
N MET A 77 -4.01 5.38 13.11
CA MET A 77 -2.63 5.66 12.72
C MET A 77 -1.63 4.82 13.49
N GLY A 78 -1.91 4.51 14.75
CA GLY A 78 -1.00 3.67 15.53
C GLY A 78 -0.83 2.31 14.92
N ARG A 79 -1.94 1.71 14.48
CA ARG A 79 -1.87 0.39 13.86
C ARG A 79 -1.17 0.46 12.51
N TYR A 80 -1.44 1.50 11.75
CA TYR A 80 -0.81 1.62 10.42
C TYR A 80 0.69 1.84 10.57
N ARG A 81 1.12 2.61 11.58
CA ARG A 81 2.55 2.78 11.83
C ARG A 81 3.21 1.48 12.22
N ALA A 82 2.53 0.65 13.03
CA ALA A 82 3.10 -0.63 13.40
C ALA A 82 3.28 -1.55 12.19
N VAL A 83 2.28 -1.58 11.31
CA VAL A 83 2.41 -2.39 10.10
C VAL A 83 3.47 -1.83 9.18
N SER A 84 3.56 -0.51 9.08
CA SER A 84 4.60 0.11 8.26
C SER A 84 5.99 -0.28 8.73
N GLN A 85 6.20 -0.33 10.05
CA GLN A 85 7.50 -0.75 10.56
C GLN A 85 7.81 -2.18 10.17
N GLN A 86 6.82 -3.06 10.15
CA GLN A 86 7.02 -4.43 9.70
C GLN A 86 7.37 -4.48 8.22
N VAL A 87 6.71 -3.67 7.41
CA VAL A 87 7.01 -3.60 5.99
C VAL A 87 8.43 -3.11 5.78
N MET A 88 8.82 -2.05 6.47
CA MET A 88 10.17 -1.51 6.29
C MET A 88 11.23 -2.50 6.75
N ALA A 89 10.95 -3.28 7.80
CA ALA A 89 11.89 -4.29 8.24
C ALA A 89 12.09 -5.35 7.15
N ILE A 90 11.02 -5.74 6.46
CA ILE A 90 11.12 -6.69 5.38
C ILE A 90 11.96 -6.11 4.24
N LEU A 91 11.74 -4.84 3.90
CA LEU A 91 12.52 -4.20 2.85
C LEU A 91 14.00 -4.14 3.21
N ARG A 92 14.31 -3.95 4.49
CA ARG A 92 15.69 -3.89 4.93
C ARG A 92 16.40 -5.24 4.89
N GLU A 93 15.64 -6.32 4.76
CA GLU A 93 16.25 -7.62 4.50
C GLU A 93 16.87 -7.68 3.12
N LEU A 94 16.37 -6.90 2.19
CA LEU A 94 16.90 -6.89 0.83
C LEU A 94 18.09 -5.96 0.70
N THR A 95 18.03 -4.80 1.33
CA THR A 95 19.11 -3.80 1.23
C THR A 95 19.08 -2.95 2.48
N ASP A 96 20.26 -2.48 2.91
CA ASP A 96 20.33 -1.53 4.00
C ASP A 96 19.95 -0.12 3.57
N LEU A 97 19.91 0.13 2.28
CA LEU A 97 19.68 1.47 1.75
C LEU A 97 18.21 1.65 1.45
N VAL A 98 17.43 1.79 2.50
CA VAL A 98 15.99 2.01 2.43
C VAL A 98 15.70 3.41 2.93
N GLU A 99 15.03 4.20 2.11
CA GLU A 99 14.62 5.54 2.50
C GLU A 99 13.10 5.61 2.54
N PRO A 100 12.51 5.55 3.74
CA PRO A 100 11.06 5.70 3.83
C PRO A 100 10.65 7.11 3.45
N LEU A 101 9.63 7.23 2.63
CA LEU A 101 9.06 8.51 2.24
C LEU A 101 7.81 8.81 3.05
N SER A 102 7.06 7.79 3.40
CA SER A 102 5.84 7.88 4.16
C SER A 102 5.61 6.51 4.76
N LEU A 103 4.48 6.31 5.42
CA LEU A 103 4.20 5.01 6.02
C LEU A 103 4.13 3.90 4.98
N ASP A 104 3.72 4.22 3.76
CA ASP A 104 3.49 3.20 2.76
C ASP A 104 4.38 3.34 1.53
N GLU A 105 5.45 4.13 1.62
CA GLU A 105 6.33 4.34 0.47
C GLU A 105 7.77 4.36 0.92
N ALA A 106 8.62 3.80 0.08
CA ALA A 106 10.06 3.85 0.33
C ALA A 106 10.81 3.72 -0.99
N PHE A 107 11.99 4.32 -1.03
CA PHE A 107 12.96 4.03 -2.08
C PHE A 107 13.99 3.04 -1.54
N LEU A 108 14.35 2.09 -2.38
CA LEU A 108 15.40 1.12 -2.08
C LEU A 108 16.50 1.25 -3.12
N ASP A 109 17.73 1.41 -2.65
CA ASP A 109 18.87 1.39 -3.56
C ASP A 109 19.43 -0.04 -3.52
N VAL A 110 19.26 -0.75 -4.60
CA VAL A 110 19.70 -2.14 -4.71
C VAL A 110 20.86 -2.28 -5.67
N SER A 111 21.59 -1.19 -5.89
CA SER A 111 22.69 -1.19 -6.86
C SER A 111 23.77 -2.21 -6.50
N ASP A 112 24.05 -2.39 -5.21
CA ASP A 112 25.09 -3.29 -4.75
C ASP A 112 24.57 -4.66 -4.30
N VAL A 113 23.28 -4.91 -4.46
CA VAL A 113 22.72 -6.18 -4.05
C VAL A 113 22.92 -7.21 -5.16
N THR A 114 23.50 -8.35 -4.80
CA THR A 114 23.78 -9.40 -5.78
C THR A 114 22.75 -10.51 -5.80
N ASP A 115 21.88 -10.54 -4.80
CA ASP A 115 20.79 -11.50 -4.80
C ASP A 115 19.96 -11.32 -6.07
N HIS A 116 19.29 -12.39 -6.47
CA HIS A 116 18.44 -12.36 -7.66
C HIS A 116 19.23 -11.90 -8.90
N LYS A 117 20.49 -12.34 -8.98
CA LYS A 117 21.37 -12.06 -10.12
C LYS A 117 21.59 -10.57 -10.31
N GLY A 118 21.47 -9.79 -9.24
CA GLY A 118 21.65 -8.35 -9.32
C GLY A 118 20.55 -7.61 -10.06
N SER A 119 19.44 -8.24 -10.31
CA SER A 119 18.35 -7.62 -11.08
C SER A 119 17.36 -6.94 -10.13
N ALA A 120 17.19 -5.65 -10.30
CA ALA A 120 16.20 -4.93 -9.51
C ALA A 120 14.78 -5.44 -9.78
N THR A 121 14.53 -5.88 -11.00
CA THR A 121 13.23 -6.42 -11.33
C THR A 121 12.94 -7.71 -10.55
N LEU A 122 13.93 -8.60 -10.49
CA LEU A 122 13.76 -9.83 -9.72
C LEU A 122 13.67 -9.55 -8.23
N MET A 123 14.42 -8.57 -7.74
CA MET A 123 14.33 -8.19 -6.33
C MET A 123 12.96 -7.66 -5.99
N ALA A 124 12.42 -6.90 -6.88
CA ALA A 124 11.07 -6.39 -6.66
C ALA A 124 10.02 -7.49 -6.60
N UNK A 125 10.26 -8.35 -7.28
CA UNK A 125 9.38 -9.45 -7.34
C UNK A 125 9.43 -10.25 -6.10
N UNK A 126 10.46 -10.13 -5.57
CA UNK A 126 10.74 -10.82 -4.36
C UNK A 126 10.15 -10.15 -3.17
N UNK A 127 10.00 -9.13 -3.32
CA UNK A 127 9.39 -8.38 -2.36
C UNK A 127 7.93 -8.47 -2.38
N UNK A 128 7.57 -8.84 -3.30
CA UNK A 128 6.28 -9.05 -3.40
C UNK A 128 6.06 -10.15 -2.53
N PRO A 129 4.91 -10.21 -1.99
CA PRO A 129 4.62 -11.39 -1.21
C PRO A 129 4.45 -12.61 -2.12
N PRO A 130 4.55 -13.78 -1.57
CA PRO A 130 4.32 -14.96 -2.39
C PRO A 130 2.98 -14.84 -3.10
N SER A 131 3.02 -15.09 -4.36
CA SER A 131 1.84 -14.90 -5.18
C SER A 131 0.72 -15.85 -4.76
N GLY A 132 -0.47 -15.39 -4.90
CA GLY A 132 -1.64 -16.24 -4.84
C GLY A 132 -2.24 -16.45 -3.47
N GLU A 133 -1.60 -15.94 -2.48
CA GLU A 133 -2.07 -16.23 -1.13
C GLU A 133 -2.68 -15.00 -0.52
N GLY A 134 -3.63 -14.50 -1.07
CA GLY A 134 -4.27 -13.35 -0.49
C GLY A 134 -5.57 -13.11 -1.18
N ALA A 135 -6.51 -12.64 -0.44
CA ALA A 135 -7.75 -12.21 -1.05
C ALA A 135 -7.45 -11.09 -2.03
N PRO A 136 -8.28 -10.92 -3.01
CA PRO A 136 -8.16 -9.75 -3.87
C PRO A 136 -8.15 -8.51 -3.01
N GLY A 137 -7.22 -7.62 -3.32
CA GLY A 137 -7.06 -6.42 -2.51
C GLY A 137 -6.03 -6.55 -1.42
N SER A 138 -5.64 -7.76 -1.07
CA SER A 138 -4.53 -7.94 -0.14
C SER A 138 -3.24 -8.14 -0.88
N ARG A 139 -3.29 -8.12 -2.16
CA ARG A 139 -2.07 -8.20 -2.94
C ARG A 139 -1.33 -6.91 -2.84
N TYR A 140 -0.08 -7.05 -2.67
CA TYR A 140 0.80 -5.92 -2.59
C TYR A 140 1.29 -5.63 -3.99
N HIS A 141 0.57 -4.81 -4.73
CA HIS A 141 1.02 -4.36 -6.04
C HIS A 141 1.86 -3.14 -5.82
N TYR A 142 2.96 -3.32 -5.14
CA TYR A 142 3.58 -2.19 -4.52
C TYR A 142 4.81 -1.72 -5.24
N PHE A 143 5.18 -2.37 -6.32
CA PHE A 143 6.49 -2.12 -6.84
C PHE A 143 6.40 -1.39 -8.15
N ARG A 144 6.68 -0.13 -8.11
CA ARG A 144 6.98 0.59 -9.32
C ARG A 144 8.48 0.67 -9.43
N ARG A 145 8.97 0.07 -10.45
CA ARG A 145 10.36 0.20 -10.77
C ARG A 145 10.55 1.53 -11.47
N ARG A 146 11.36 2.37 -10.89
CA ARG A 146 11.81 3.52 -11.61
C ARG A 146 13.11 3.17 -12.27
N GLY A 147 13.16 3.45 -13.54
CA GLY A 147 14.31 3.08 -14.33
C GLY A 147 15.57 3.67 -13.79
N ALA A 148 16.63 3.00 -14.09
CA ALA A 148 17.93 3.48 -13.71
C ALA A 148 18.22 4.79 -14.41
N GLN A 149 18.86 5.66 -13.72
CA GLN A 149 19.31 6.91 -14.30
C GLN A 149 20.79 7.03 -14.18
#